data_37f2d7554fe8bcb12ba8e271b8c5e075
#
_entry.id   37f2d7554fe8bcb12ba8e271b8c5e075
#
_cell.length_a   1.000
_cell.length_b   1.000
_cell.length_c   1.000
_cell.angle_alpha   90.00
_cell.angle_beta   90.00
_cell.angle_gamma   90.00
#
_symmetry.space_group_name_H-M   'P 1'
#
loop_
_entity.id
_entity.type
_entity.pdbx_description
1 polymer ?
#
loop_
_entity_poly.entity_id
_entity_poly.type
_entity_poly.pdbx_seq_one_letter_code
_entity_poly.pdbx_strand_id
1 'polypeptide(L)'
;MENLIRTSQRLVNLIDTSTHRYLFNHISWDSRQVMIKGARGVGKTTMLLQRIKEQFGLSEKALYASCDNMWFTDNRIIDLVEWHEAHGGTHLFLDEIHLYEGNWHRELKNIYDSFPNYHVVFTGSSIIHLDAALADLSRRCIPYRLYGLSFREWLKFMNIADIGAIPLEELLTQHGQLAWSIINRIGMGHKTKRNKGIETGVGAKLLRK
;
A
#
# COMPACT_ATOMS: atom_id res chain seq x y z
N MET A 1 23.43 5.49 -1.18
CA MET A 1 22.82 4.20 -0.78
C MET A 1 22.48 4.11 0.69
N GLU A 2 23.42 4.30 1.62
CA GLU A 2 23.18 4.18 3.07
C GLU A 2 21.96 4.97 3.58
N ASN A 3 21.75 6.19 3.08
CA ASN A 3 20.59 7.00 3.47
C ASN A 3 19.25 6.40 3.05
N LEU A 4 19.18 5.74 1.88
CA LEU A 4 17.95 5.04 1.44
C LEU A 4 17.66 3.86 2.36
N ILE A 5 18.67 3.04 2.64
CA ILE A 5 18.53 1.86 3.52
C ILE A 5 18.10 2.30 4.91
N ARG A 6 18.77 3.27 5.51
CA ARG A 6 18.43 3.80 6.84
C ARG A 6 17.00 4.36 6.89
N THR A 7 16.58 5.07 5.85
CA THR A 7 15.23 5.61 5.74
C THR A 7 14.21 4.49 5.61
N SER A 8 14.46 3.49 4.77
CA SER A 8 13.64 2.30 4.62
C SER A 8 13.43 1.59 5.97
N GLN A 9 14.52 1.22 6.62
CA GLN A 9 14.49 0.51 7.92
C GLN A 9 13.73 1.30 8.99
N ARG A 10 13.95 2.63 9.07
CA ARG A 10 13.23 3.50 10.00
C ARG A 10 11.73 3.50 9.76
N LEU A 11 11.29 3.66 8.49
CA LEU A 11 9.88 3.70 8.13
C LEU A 11 9.21 2.34 8.37
N VAL A 12 9.86 1.25 7.98
CA VAL A 12 9.37 -0.11 8.20
C VAL A 12 9.23 -0.41 9.70
N ASN A 13 10.18 0.03 10.52
CA ASN A 13 10.10 -0.18 11.96
C ASN A 13 8.89 0.54 12.59
N LEU A 14 8.60 1.76 12.15
CA LEU A 14 7.55 2.62 12.72
C LEU A 14 6.13 2.26 12.26
N ILE A 15 5.98 1.54 11.15
CA ILE A 15 4.64 1.27 10.59
C ILE A 15 3.82 0.34 11.48
N ASP A 16 2.55 0.66 11.67
CA ASP A 16 1.58 -0.21 12.34
C ASP A 16 1.01 -1.24 11.35
N THR A 17 0.99 -2.51 11.77
CA THR A 17 0.47 -3.65 11.02
C THR A 17 -0.81 -4.23 11.63
N SER A 18 -1.40 -3.55 12.61
CA SER A 18 -2.62 -4.04 13.29
C SER A 18 -3.86 -4.08 12.39
N THR A 19 -3.89 -3.24 11.35
CA THR A 19 -5.04 -3.13 10.44
C THR A 19 -4.58 -2.88 9.01
N HIS A 20 -5.11 -3.69 8.08
CA HIS A 20 -4.82 -3.59 6.66
C HIS A 20 -6.01 -3.10 5.85
N ARG A 21 -5.72 -2.48 4.71
CA ARG A 21 -6.69 -2.23 3.66
C ARG A 21 -7.14 -3.57 3.05
N TYR A 22 -8.41 -3.66 2.62
CA TYR A 22 -8.95 -4.89 2.03
C TYR A 22 -8.10 -5.44 0.88
N LEU A 23 -7.53 -4.54 0.08
CA LEU A 23 -6.72 -4.89 -1.08
C LEU A 23 -5.45 -5.65 -0.70
N PHE A 24 -4.91 -5.45 0.51
CA PHE A 24 -3.67 -6.06 0.97
C PHE A 24 -3.65 -7.60 0.80
N ASN A 25 -4.78 -8.24 1.14
CA ASN A 25 -4.93 -9.69 1.05
C ASN A 25 -5.32 -10.19 -0.35
N HIS A 26 -5.55 -9.28 -1.30
CA HIS A 26 -5.97 -9.62 -2.67
C HIS A 26 -4.85 -9.37 -3.70
N ILE A 27 -3.71 -8.84 -3.26
CA ILE A 27 -2.54 -8.65 -4.12
C ILE A 27 -1.76 -9.95 -4.22
N SER A 28 -1.42 -10.34 -5.45
CA SER A 28 -0.47 -11.42 -5.72
C SER A 28 0.96 -10.91 -5.51
N TRP A 29 1.37 -10.83 -4.25
CA TRP A 29 2.66 -10.26 -3.86
C TRP A 29 3.88 -11.02 -4.40
N ASP A 30 3.69 -12.29 -4.78
CA ASP A 30 4.74 -13.14 -5.36
C ASP A 30 4.94 -12.88 -6.86
N SER A 31 4.13 -12.01 -7.46
CA SER A 31 4.32 -11.59 -8.83
C SER A 31 5.57 -10.71 -8.96
N ARG A 32 6.33 -10.91 -10.04
CA ARG A 32 7.61 -10.21 -10.24
C ARG A 32 7.49 -8.71 -10.34
N GLN A 33 6.40 -8.22 -10.93
CA GLN A 33 6.08 -6.79 -10.91
C GLN A 33 4.63 -6.55 -10.56
N VAL A 34 4.41 -5.72 -9.55
CA VAL A 34 3.09 -5.32 -9.06
C VAL A 34 3.00 -3.80 -9.02
N MET A 35 1.93 -3.26 -9.59
CA MET A 35 1.61 -1.85 -9.49
C MET A 35 0.38 -1.63 -8.61
N ILE A 36 0.48 -0.70 -7.66
CA ILE A 36 -0.66 -0.25 -6.85
C ILE A 36 -0.95 1.22 -7.19
N LYS A 37 -1.98 1.45 -7.99
CA LYS A 37 -2.45 2.79 -8.34
C LYS A 37 -3.60 3.24 -7.44
N GLY A 38 -3.68 4.52 -7.14
CA GLY A 38 -4.74 5.09 -6.32
C GLY A 38 -4.50 6.55 -5.98
N ALA A 39 -5.54 7.27 -5.57
CA ALA A 39 -5.44 8.68 -5.23
C ALA A 39 -4.40 8.95 -4.13
N ARG A 40 -3.98 10.20 -4.00
CA ARG A 40 -3.11 10.61 -2.90
C ARG A 40 -3.83 10.41 -1.56
N GLY A 41 -3.12 9.92 -0.55
CA GLY A 41 -3.65 9.75 0.81
C GLY A 41 -4.49 8.48 1.03
N VAL A 42 -4.69 7.59 0.03
CA VAL A 42 -5.49 6.37 0.20
C VAL A 42 -4.77 5.24 0.96
N GLY A 43 -3.48 5.41 1.30
CA GLY A 43 -2.72 4.43 2.09
C GLY A 43 -1.80 3.52 1.28
N LYS A 44 -1.37 3.92 0.06
CA LYS A 44 -0.43 3.13 -0.76
C LYS A 44 0.90 2.90 -0.05
N THR A 45 1.55 3.97 0.40
CA THR A 45 2.80 3.93 1.16
C THR A 45 2.71 3.03 2.38
N THR A 46 1.63 3.18 3.17
CA THR A 46 1.35 2.34 4.34
C THR A 46 1.31 0.86 3.96
N MET A 47 0.63 0.54 2.87
CA MET A 47 0.49 -0.84 2.38
C MET A 47 1.84 -1.45 1.98
N LEU A 48 2.72 -0.69 1.30
CA LEU A 48 4.07 -1.14 0.96
C LEU A 48 4.89 -1.45 2.23
N LEU A 49 4.91 -0.50 3.16
CA LEU A 49 5.68 -0.64 4.40
C LEU A 49 5.16 -1.78 5.29
N GLN A 50 3.84 -1.99 5.35
CA GLN A 50 3.22 -3.12 6.04
C GLN A 50 3.67 -4.45 5.41
N ARG A 51 3.65 -4.56 4.07
CA ARG A 51 4.11 -5.76 3.38
C ARG A 51 5.58 -6.06 3.68
N ILE A 52 6.45 -5.05 3.62
CA ILE A 52 7.86 -5.22 3.95
C ILE A 52 8.02 -5.73 5.39
N LYS A 53 7.36 -5.05 6.34
CA LYS A 53 7.48 -5.41 7.77
C LYS A 53 7.06 -6.84 8.06
N GLU A 54 5.96 -7.29 7.46
CA GLU A 54 5.40 -8.62 7.72
C GLU A 54 6.18 -9.74 7.03
N GLN A 55 6.64 -9.52 5.81
CA GLN A 55 7.30 -10.56 5.01
C GLN A 55 8.81 -10.62 5.27
N PHE A 56 9.44 -9.46 5.46
CA PHE A 56 10.90 -9.36 5.48
C PHE A 56 11.44 -8.82 6.81
N GLY A 57 10.59 -8.18 7.62
CA GLY A 57 11.05 -7.48 8.83
C GLY A 57 12.00 -6.34 8.48
N LEU A 58 13.19 -6.33 9.09
CA LEU A 58 14.28 -5.40 8.80
C LEU A 58 15.39 -6.03 7.95
N SER A 59 15.08 -7.14 7.27
CA SER A 59 16.06 -7.80 6.38
C SER A 59 16.38 -6.93 5.18
N GLU A 60 17.64 -6.93 4.79
CA GLU A 60 18.12 -6.22 3.59
C GLU A 60 17.64 -6.85 2.26
N LYS A 61 16.88 -7.95 2.33
CA LYS A 61 16.24 -8.55 1.14
C LYS A 61 15.17 -7.65 0.51
N ALA A 62 14.59 -6.76 1.28
CA ALA A 62 13.57 -5.82 0.82
C ALA A 62 13.97 -4.37 1.11
N LEU A 63 13.90 -3.53 0.08
CA LEU A 63 14.22 -2.11 0.17
C LEU A 63 13.00 -1.28 -0.22
N TYR A 64 12.64 -0.30 0.61
CA TYR A 64 11.69 0.75 0.29
C TYR A 64 12.42 2.00 -0.19
N ALA A 65 11.98 2.59 -1.29
CA ALA A 65 12.46 3.87 -1.77
C ALA A 65 11.31 4.70 -2.34
N SER A 66 11.23 5.97 -1.96
CA SER A 66 10.32 6.92 -2.57
C SER A 66 10.99 7.62 -3.74
N CYS A 67 10.31 7.70 -4.88
CA CYS A 67 10.85 8.29 -6.10
C CYS A 67 10.94 9.82 -6.06
N ASP A 68 10.39 10.48 -5.03
CA ASP A 68 10.62 11.89 -4.73
C ASP A 68 11.92 12.15 -3.96
N ASN A 69 12.67 11.09 -3.60
CA ASN A 69 13.94 11.23 -2.91
C ASN A 69 15.01 11.83 -3.84
N MET A 70 15.74 12.82 -3.35
CA MET A 70 16.81 13.49 -4.09
C MET A 70 17.86 12.53 -4.64
N TRP A 71 18.00 11.33 -4.09
CA TRP A 71 18.91 10.31 -4.63
C TRP A 71 18.60 10.00 -6.09
N PHE A 72 17.33 10.00 -6.50
CA PHE A 72 16.90 9.75 -7.87
C PHE A 72 17.12 10.90 -8.84
N THR A 73 17.58 12.07 -8.39
CA THR A 73 17.98 13.17 -9.29
C THR A 73 19.18 12.77 -10.16
N ASP A 74 20.15 12.08 -9.56
CA ASP A 74 21.41 11.73 -10.23
C ASP A 74 21.54 10.21 -10.49
N ASN A 75 20.60 9.40 -10.04
CA ASN A 75 20.70 7.95 -10.09
C ASN A 75 19.41 7.33 -10.67
N ARG A 76 19.57 6.21 -11.38
CA ARG A 76 18.46 5.48 -12.00
C ARG A 76 17.92 4.38 -11.10
N ILE A 77 16.68 3.99 -11.35
CA ILE A 77 16.05 2.85 -10.65
C ILE A 77 16.86 1.57 -10.92
N ILE A 78 17.32 1.37 -12.16
CA ILE A 78 18.10 0.18 -12.51
C ILE A 78 19.42 0.11 -11.73
N ASP A 79 20.10 1.23 -11.52
CA ASP A 79 21.35 1.27 -10.75
C ASP A 79 21.13 0.88 -9.29
N LEU A 80 19.94 1.24 -8.74
CA LEU A 80 19.52 0.81 -7.40
C LEU A 80 19.29 -0.71 -7.35
N VAL A 81 18.65 -1.27 -8.37
CA VAL A 81 18.37 -2.72 -8.44
C VAL A 81 19.67 -3.51 -8.58
N GLU A 82 20.57 -3.09 -9.48
CA GLU A 82 21.88 -3.73 -9.65
C GLU A 82 22.67 -3.77 -8.35
N TRP A 83 22.74 -2.63 -7.67
CA TRP A 83 23.43 -2.55 -6.39
C TRP A 83 22.75 -3.42 -5.32
N HIS A 84 21.43 -3.36 -5.20
CA HIS A 84 20.69 -4.08 -4.16
C HIS A 84 20.77 -5.59 -4.37
N GLU A 85 20.60 -6.06 -5.59
CA GLU A 85 20.70 -7.47 -5.96
C GLU A 85 22.13 -8.02 -5.70
N ALA A 86 23.18 -7.27 -6.06
CA ALA A 86 24.56 -7.63 -5.76
C ALA A 86 24.86 -7.77 -4.25
N HIS A 87 24.05 -7.13 -3.40
CA HIS A 87 24.13 -7.23 -1.93
C HIS A 87 23.11 -8.21 -1.33
N GLY A 88 22.50 -9.06 -2.15
CA GLY A 88 21.55 -10.09 -1.71
C GLY A 88 20.11 -9.63 -1.57
N GLY A 89 19.81 -8.42 -2.07
CA GLY A 89 18.43 -7.91 -2.16
C GLY A 89 17.61 -8.65 -3.21
N THR A 90 16.33 -8.79 -2.95
CA THR A 90 15.40 -9.54 -3.82
C THR A 90 14.13 -8.77 -4.15
N HIS A 91 13.79 -7.75 -3.36
CA HIS A 91 12.53 -7.01 -3.51
C HIS A 91 12.75 -5.50 -3.36
N LEU A 92 12.27 -4.75 -4.34
CA LEU A 92 12.26 -3.28 -4.30
C LEU A 92 10.82 -2.78 -4.26
N PHE A 93 10.53 -1.91 -3.29
CA PHE A 93 9.25 -1.24 -3.12
C PHE A 93 9.42 0.24 -3.44
N LEU A 94 8.98 0.65 -4.63
CA LEU A 94 9.08 2.03 -5.12
C LEU A 94 7.77 2.77 -4.86
N ASP A 95 7.85 3.86 -4.13
CA ASP A 95 6.69 4.71 -3.88
C ASP A 95 6.69 5.93 -4.80
N GLU A 96 5.48 6.38 -5.19
CA GLU A 96 5.25 7.58 -5.99
C GLU A 96 6.05 7.62 -7.31
N ILE A 97 6.05 6.51 -8.09
CA ILE A 97 6.84 6.34 -9.34
C ILE A 97 6.65 7.50 -10.34
N HIS A 98 5.52 8.19 -10.28
CA HIS A 98 5.22 9.32 -11.15
C HIS A 98 6.05 10.58 -10.85
N LEU A 99 6.75 10.63 -9.73
CA LEU A 99 7.69 11.70 -9.37
C LEU A 99 9.12 11.43 -9.89
N TYR A 100 9.36 10.24 -10.43
CA TYR A 100 10.63 9.93 -11.06
C TYR A 100 10.75 10.61 -12.43
N GLU A 101 11.77 11.43 -12.62
CA GLU A 101 11.98 12.21 -13.84
C GLU A 101 12.52 11.37 -15.02
N GLY A 102 13.03 10.17 -14.74
CA GLY A 102 13.53 9.26 -15.77
C GLY A 102 12.43 8.44 -16.47
N ASN A 103 12.86 7.61 -17.41
CA ASN A 103 11.98 6.72 -18.16
C ASN A 103 11.72 5.41 -17.36
N TRP A 104 10.95 5.52 -16.27
CA TRP A 104 10.70 4.42 -15.32
C TRP A 104 10.10 3.16 -15.97
N HIS A 105 9.22 3.29 -16.96
CA HIS A 105 8.60 2.13 -17.62
C HIS A 105 9.62 1.34 -18.44
N ARG A 106 10.56 2.00 -19.12
CA ARG A 106 11.64 1.35 -19.82
C ARG A 106 12.62 0.68 -18.85
N GLU A 107 12.92 1.33 -17.72
CA GLU A 107 13.78 0.76 -16.70
C GLU A 107 13.13 -0.46 -16.02
N LEU A 108 11.85 -0.38 -15.65
CA LEU A 108 11.12 -1.52 -15.09
C LEU A 108 11.04 -2.70 -16.06
N LYS A 109 10.90 -2.42 -17.36
CA LYS A 109 10.98 -3.46 -18.39
C LYS A 109 12.36 -4.12 -18.42
N ASN A 110 13.44 -3.32 -18.43
CA ASN A 110 14.79 -3.86 -18.39
C ASN A 110 15.06 -4.67 -17.13
N ILE A 111 14.62 -4.18 -15.97
CA ILE A 111 14.72 -4.91 -14.70
C ILE A 111 14.01 -6.27 -14.80
N TYR A 112 12.80 -6.29 -15.34
CA TYR A 112 12.06 -7.53 -15.54
C TYR A 112 12.81 -8.52 -16.44
N ASP A 113 13.39 -8.04 -17.52
CA ASP A 113 14.04 -8.90 -18.52
C ASP A 113 15.45 -9.34 -18.05
N SER A 114 16.18 -8.51 -17.27
CA SER A 114 17.57 -8.75 -16.87
C SER A 114 17.73 -9.44 -15.50
N PHE A 115 16.76 -9.26 -14.59
CA PHE A 115 16.81 -9.78 -13.22
C PHE A 115 15.65 -10.76 -12.94
N PRO A 116 15.72 -12.02 -13.40
CA PRO A 116 14.58 -12.95 -13.38
C PRO A 116 14.06 -13.30 -11.98
N ASN A 117 14.89 -13.19 -10.94
CA ASN A 117 14.53 -13.50 -9.56
C ASN A 117 14.25 -12.25 -8.71
N TYR A 118 14.27 -11.05 -9.32
CA TYR A 118 14.05 -9.80 -8.62
C TYR A 118 12.61 -9.32 -8.75
N HIS A 119 12.03 -8.85 -7.65
CA HIS A 119 10.65 -8.41 -7.57
C HIS A 119 10.57 -6.91 -7.37
N VAL A 120 9.67 -6.25 -8.08
CA VAL A 120 9.43 -4.82 -7.95
C VAL A 120 7.95 -4.56 -7.69
N VAL A 121 7.65 -3.94 -6.55
CA VAL A 121 6.32 -3.42 -6.25
C VAL A 121 6.39 -1.90 -6.30
N PHE A 122 5.53 -1.27 -7.08
CA PHE A 122 5.57 0.18 -7.21
C PHE A 122 4.20 0.83 -7.12
N THR A 123 4.18 2.07 -6.64
CA THR A 123 2.93 2.84 -6.51
C THR A 123 2.95 4.08 -7.37
N GLY A 124 1.76 4.54 -7.72
CA GLY A 124 1.58 5.82 -8.39
C GLY A 124 0.19 6.40 -8.16
N SER A 125 0.07 7.70 -8.29
CA SER A 125 -1.25 8.35 -8.31
C SER A 125 -1.96 8.05 -9.63
N SER A 126 -3.30 8.04 -9.62
CA SER A 126 -4.14 7.70 -10.79
C SER A 126 -4.16 8.82 -11.84
N ILE A 127 -3.01 9.18 -12.38
CA ILE A 127 -2.86 10.14 -13.46
C ILE A 127 -2.87 9.38 -14.80
N ILE A 128 -3.49 9.95 -15.81
CA ILE A 128 -3.70 9.38 -17.16
C ILE A 128 -2.40 8.85 -17.80
N HIS A 129 -1.26 9.47 -17.51
CA HIS A 129 0.05 9.04 -18.03
C HIS A 129 0.52 7.65 -17.54
N LEU A 130 0.01 7.17 -16.39
CA LEU A 130 0.33 5.83 -15.91
C LEU A 130 -0.34 4.73 -16.73
N ASP A 131 -1.52 4.97 -17.28
CA ASP A 131 -2.23 3.96 -18.04
C ASP A 131 -1.59 3.74 -19.43
N ALA A 132 -1.03 4.78 -20.04
CA ALA A 132 -0.26 4.65 -21.29
C ALA A 132 1.07 3.89 -21.08
N ALA A 133 1.79 4.19 -20.00
CA ALA A 133 3.03 3.50 -19.66
C ALA A 133 2.80 2.03 -19.23
N LEU A 134 1.64 1.72 -18.65
CA LEU A 134 1.24 0.35 -18.33
C LEU A 134 1.00 -0.50 -19.59
N ALA A 135 0.67 0.09 -20.73
CA ALA A 135 0.53 -0.65 -21.97
C ALA A 135 1.87 -1.33 -22.36
N ASP A 136 3.00 -0.66 -22.13
CA ASP A 136 4.33 -1.22 -22.37
C ASP A 136 4.70 -2.34 -21.37
N LEU A 137 4.11 -2.31 -20.18
CA LEU A 137 4.34 -3.28 -19.12
C LEU A 137 3.24 -4.35 -19.02
N SER A 138 2.25 -4.34 -19.92
CA SER A 138 0.99 -5.12 -19.81
C SER A 138 1.19 -6.63 -19.60
N ARG A 139 2.30 -7.21 -20.09
CA ARG A 139 2.64 -8.63 -19.91
C ARG A 139 3.62 -8.90 -18.75
N ARG A 140 4.08 -7.86 -18.07
CA ARG A 140 5.13 -7.92 -17.05
C ARG A 140 4.66 -7.48 -15.69
N CYS A 141 3.62 -6.65 -15.62
CA CYS A 141 3.14 -6.02 -14.40
C CYS A 141 1.66 -6.30 -14.17
N ILE A 142 1.30 -6.64 -12.94
CA ILE A 142 -0.09 -6.79 -12.51
C ILE A 142 -0.53 -5.50 -11.84
N PRO A 143 -1.48 -4.74 -12.44
CA PRO A 143 -1.98 -3.51 -11.86
C PRO A 143 -3.13 -3.79 -10.88
N TYR A 144 -3.04 -3.19 -9.70
CA TYR A 144 -4.11 -3.14 -8.71
C TYR A 144 -4.55 -1.70 -8.49
N ARG A 145 -5.81 -1.50 -8.14
CA ARG A 145 -6.34 -0.17 -7.82
C ARG A 145 -6.79 -0.11 -6.36
N LEU A 146 -6.17 0.78 -5.61
CA LEU A 146 -6.55 1.11 -4.24
C LEU A 146 -7.48 2.31 -4.27
N TYR A 147 -8.73 2.07 -3.91
CA TYR A 147 -9.75 3.13 -3.79
C TYR A 147 -9.68 3.80 -2.41
N GLY A 148 -10.49 4.83 -2.19
CA GLY A 148 -10.73 5.38 -0.87
C GLY A 148 -11.23 4.33 0.12
N LEU A 149 -11.25 4.65 1.41
CA LEU A 149 -11.80 3.75 2.43
C LEU A 149 -13.25 3.44 2.13
N SER A 150 -13.60 2.15 2.06
CA SER A 150 -14.98 1.72 2.09
C SER A 150 -15.58 1.97 3.50
N PHE A 151 -16.89 2.07 3.60
CA PHE A 151 -17.55 2.22 4.90
C PHE A 151 -17.19 1.09 5.88
N ARG A 152 -17.06 -0.12 5.39
CA ARG A 152 -16.64 -1.29 6.19
C ARG A 152 -15.21 -1.15 6.72
N GLU A 153 -14.27 -0.75 5.87
CA GLU A 153 -12.90 -0.49 6.29
C GLU A 153 -12.85 0.64 7.31
N TRP A 154 -13.61 1.71 7.07
CA TRP A 154 -13.69 2.83 8.00
C TRP A 154 -14.18 2.42 9.37
N LEU A 155 -15.24 1.60 9.46
CA LEU A 155 -15.74 1.06 10.73
C LEU A 155 -14.66 0.26 11.47
N LYS A 156 -13.90 -0.55 10.74
CA LYS A 156 -12.80 -1.36 11.30
C LYS A 156 -11.66 -0.48 11.77
N PHE A 157 -11.18 0.47 10.97
CA PHE A 157 -10.12 1.41 11.33
C PHE A 157 -10.48 2.27 12.55
N MET A 158 -11.74 2.64 12.67
CA MET A 158 -12.25 3.38 13.82
C MET A 158 -12.53 2.50 15.05
N ASN A 159 -12.29 1.18 14.97
CA ASN A 159 -12.63 0.20 15.99
C ASN A 159 -14.10 0.31 16.45
N ILE A 160 -15.02 0.59 15.53
CA ILE A 160 -16.45 0.67 15.79
C ILE A 160 -17.10 -0.71 15.60
N ALA A 161 -16.83 -1.35 14.46
CA ALA A 161 -17.30 -2.68 14.15
C ALA A 161 -16.40 -3.34 13.10
N ASP A 162 -16.17 -4.63 13.20
CA ASP A 162 -15.59 -5.46 12.13
C ASP A 162 -16.72 -6.24 11.46
N ILE A 163 -17.06 -5.83 10.24
CA ILE A 163 -18.14 -6.41 9.45
C ILE A 163 -17.49 -7.15 8.29
N GLY A 164 -17.63 -8.47 8.27
CA GLY A 164 -17.16 -9.33 7.20
C GLY A 164 -17.75 -8.99 5.83
N ALA A 165 -17.21 -9.60 4.77
CA ALA A 165 -17.84 -9.54 3.46
C ALA A 165 -19.17 -10.30 3.51
N ILE A 166 -20.24 -9.68 3.02
CA ILE A 166 -21.56 -10.28 2.96
C ILE A 166 -21.79 -10.77 1.52
N PRO A 167 -22.13 -12.05 1.30
CA PRO A 167 -22.43 -12.56 -0.03
C PRO A 167 -23.60 -11.79 -0.67
N LEU A 168 -23.56 -11.63 -2.01
CA LEU A 168 -24.60 -10.90 -2.73
C LEU A 168 -25.99 -11.51 -2.52
N GLU A 169 -26.08 -12.83 -2.50
CA GLU A 169 -27.34 -13.55 -2.28
C GLU A 169 -27.97 -13.21 -0.92
N GLU A 170 -27.16 -13.18 0.13
CA GLU A 170 -27.59 -12.80 1.46
C GLU A 170 -28.02 -11.33 1.52
N LEU A 171 -27.27 -10.44 0.84
CA LEU A 171 -27.63 -9.04 0.72
C LEU A 171 -28.98 -8.83 0.03
N LEU A 172 -29.28 -9.59 -1.02
CA LEU A 172 -30.54 -9.48 -1.77
C LEU A 172 -31.73 -10.03 -0.99
N THR A 173 -31.53 -11.10 -0.22
CA THR A 173 -32.61 -11.79 0.48
C THR A 173 -32.89 -11.27 1.90
N GLN A 174 -31.85 -10.74 2.59
CA GLN A 174 -31.89 -10.39 4.00
C GLN A 174 -31.45 -8.95 4.30
N HIS A 175 -31.42 -8.06 3.28
CA HIS A 175 -30.90 -6.69 3.42
C HIS A 175 -31.47 -5.92 4.63
N GLY A 176 -32.76 -6.06 4.94
CA GLY A 176 -33.38 -5.36 6.07
C GLY A 176 -32.85 -5.82 7.43
N GLN A 177 -32.68 -7.12 7.63
CA GLN A 177 -32.11 -7.69 8.86
C GLN A 177 -30.63 -7.35 9.01
N LEU A 178 -29.88 -7.42 7.90
CA LEU A 178 -28.46 -7.05 7.86
C LEU A 178 -28.25 -5.57 8.19
N ALA A 179 -29.02 -4.68 7.57
CA ALA A 179 -28.96 -3.25 7.85
C ALA A 179 -29.24 -2.97 9.33
N TRP A 180 -30.26 -3.57 9.90
CA TRP A 180 -30.59 -3.43 11.31
C TRP A 180 -29.49 -3.95 12.24
N SER A 181 -28.89 -5.10 11.92
CA SER A 181 -27.77 -5.65 12.69
C SER A 181 -26.53 -4.74 12.67
N ILE A 182 -26.21 -4.15 11.51
CA ILE A 182 -25.11 -3.22 11.35
C ILE A 182 -25.34 -1.93 12.14
N ILE A 183 -26.55 -1.34 12.04
CA ILE A 183 -26.94 -0.13 12.78
C ILE A 183 -26.82 -0.36 14.29
N ASN A 184 -27.28 -1.50 14.78
CA ASN A 184 -27.18 -1.83 16.20
C ASN A 184 -25.73 -1.98 16.66
N ARG A 185 -24.85 -2.62 15.87
CA ARG A 185 -23.42 -2.73 16.19
C ARG A 185 -22.74 -1.36 16.26
N ILE A 186 -23.05 -0.47 15.32
CA ILE A 186 -22.56 0.91 15.33
C ILE A 186 -23.06 1.66 16.55
N GLY A 187 -24.36 1.55 16.87
CA GLY A 187 -24.97 2.20 18.03
C GLY A 187 -24.38 1.74 19.37
N MET A 188 -24.07 0.44 19.52
CA MET A 188 -23.38 -0.08 20.70
C MET A 188 -21.92 0.37 20.79
N GLY A 189 -21.20 0.39 19.66
CA GLY A 189 -19.82 0.87 19.59
C GLY A 189 -19.66 2.35 19.99
N HIS A 190 -20.64 3.19 19.67
CA HIS A 190 -20.66 4.59 20.09
C HIS A 190 -20.90 4.76 21.60
N LYS A 191 -21.71 3.94 22.23
CA LYS A 191 -21.95 3.99 23.68
C LYS A 191 -20.71 3.60 24.47
N THR A 192 -19.96 2.61 24.02
CA THR A 192 -18.74 2.14 24.68
C THR A 192 -17.60 3.17 24.58
N LYS A 193 -17.50 3.92 23.50
CA LYS A 193 -16.50 5.00 23.34
C LYS A 193 -16.84 6.27 24.12
N ARG A 194 -18.13 6.62 24.26
CA ARG A 194 -18.54 7.76 25.08
C ARG A 194 -18.14 7.60 26.55
N ASN A 195 -18.14 6.36 27.04
CA ASN A 195 -17.71 6.06 28.42
C ASN A 195 -16.17 5.96 28.59
N LYS A 196 -15.40 5.77 27.50
CA LYS A 196 -13.93 5.77 27.51
C LYS A 196 -13.30 7.08 27.03
N GLY A 197 -14.08 7.99 26.43
CA GLY A 197 -13.60 9.19 25.72
C GLY A 197 -13.42 10.42 26.58
N ILE A 198 -13.45 10.30 27.92
CA ILE A 198 -13.10 11.42 28.83
C ILE A 198 -11.60 11.49 29.11
N GLU A 199 -10.82 10.48 28.76
CA GLU A 199 -9.39 10.43 29.17
C GLU A 199 -8.33 10.53 28.08
N THR A 200 -8.63 10.54 26.76
CA THR A 200 -7.56 10.70 25.76
C THR A 200 -7.97 11.62 24.61
N GLY A 201 -7.49 12.85 24.66
CA GLY A 201 -7.68 13.92 23.68
C GLY A 201 -6.91 13.71 22.35
N VAL A 202 -7.08 12.60 21.64
CA VAL A 202 -6.40 12.32 20.35
C VAL A 202 -7.33 12.44 19.14
N GLY A 203 -8.64 12.61 19.34
CA GLY A 203 -9.64 12.60 18.24
C GLY A 203 -9.79 13.88 17.40
N ALA A 204 -9.13 14.98 17.73
CA ALA A 204 -9.44 16.30 17.16
C ALA A 204 -8.53 16.74 15.99
N LYS A 205 -7.54 15.96 15.57
CA LYS A 205 -6.53 16.41 14.57
C LYS A 205 -6.72 15.90 13.14
N LEU A 206 -7.70 15.06 12.86
CA LEU A 206 -7.87 14.44 11.53
C LEU A 206 -9.01 15.03 10.68
N LEU A 207 -9.76 16.01 11.19
CA LEU A 207 -10.85 16.68 10.44
C LEU A 207 -10.54 18.09 9.96
N ARG A 208 -9.29 18.55 10.07
CA ARG A 208 -8.85 19.85 9.51
C ARG A 208 -7.58 19.64 8.68
N LYS A 209 -7.76 19.18 7.46
CA LYS A 209 -6.99 19.58 6.26
C LYS A 209 -7.69 19.03 5.03
#